data_0e13e5432ae80d90f4b1d84fc6635130
#
_entry.id   0e13e5432ae80d90f4b1d84fc6635130
#
_cell.length_a   1.000
_cell.length_b   1.000
_cell.length_c   1.000
_cell.angle_alpha   90.00
_cell.angle_beta   90.00
_cell.angle_gamma   90.00
#
_symmetry.space_group_name_H-M   'P 1'
#
loop_
_entity.id
_entity.type
_entity.pdbx_description
1 polymer ?
#
loop_
_entity_poly.entity_id
_entity_poly.type
_entity_poly.pdbx_seq_one_letter_code
_entity_poly.pdbx_strand_id
1 'polypeptide(L)'
;MLPLLYIDPGTGSILFSIVIGLITTLYFLTKTAIIRLKVLIYKDKTKVNESKIDFVFYSEGKQYWNVFAPICNEFEKNKVKVLFYTSSEDDPVFLQNYEYISSEYIGKGNKAFARLNMLEADICLMTTPGLDVYQLKRSKKVKHYSHILHALDDATSYRLFGLDYFDSVLLSGEYQMNGIRELEDLRGIKKKELCVVGCPYLDVLKEKVKDLPQKNEVFTVLVAPSWGAIGILSKYGEKLLTPLVETEWNIIVRPHPQSKTAESDMLKKLKEKYKTNDNLSWDYESENITSLSKADIMISDFSSVIFDYCFLFDKPFLYCNNEFDHRPYDSGDLKELPWKFSILKEI
;
A
#
# COMPACT_ATOMS: atom_id res chain seq x y z
N MET A 1 -32.43 2.05 -64.61
CA MET A 1 -31.95 0.92 -63.75
C MET A 1 -30.73 1.40 -63.02
N LEU A 2 -30.85 1.65 -61.73
CA LEU A 2 -29.70 1.95 -60.88
C LEU A 2 -28.96 0.63 -60.59
N PRO A 3 -27.64 0.56 -60.74
CA PRO A 3 -26.88 -0.63 -60.37
C PRO A 3 -26.97 -0.83 -58.88
N LEU A 4 -27.51 -1.96 -58.44
CA LEU A 4 -27.42 -2.43 -57.07
C LEU A 4 -25.94 -2.74 -56.80
N LEU A 5 -25.29 -1.89 -56.04
CA LEU A 5 -23.95 -2.15 -55.49
C LEU A 5 -24.04 -3.29 -54.48
N TYR A 6 -23.70 -4.49 -54.93
CA TYR A 6 -23.57 -5.68 -54.07
C TYR A 6 -22.23 -5.58 -53.32
N ILE A 7 -22.31 -5.39 -52.02
CA ILE A 7 -21.10 -5.52 -51.17
C ILE A 7 -21.05 -6.98 -50.70
N ASP A 8 -20.07 -7.67 -51.12
CA ASP A 8 -19.74 -9.04 -50.66
C ASP A 8 -19.58 -9.05 -49.14
N PRO A 9 -20.09 -10.09 -48.40
CA PRO A 9 -20.05 -10.19 -46.96
C PRO A 9 -18.66 -10.07 -46.34
N GLY A 10 -17.61 -10.55 -47.04
CA GLY A 10 -16.23 -10.45 -46.60
C GLY A 10 -15.72 -8.98 -46.65
N THR A 11 -15.99 -8.28 -47.73
CA THR A 11 -15.63 -6.87 -47.93
C THR A 11 -16.41 -5.98 -46.95
N GLY A 12 -17.69 -6.30 -46.71
CA GLY A 12 -18.54 -5.61 -45.70
C GLY A 12 -17.97 -5.73 -44.29
N SER A 13 -17.49 -6.91 -43.88
CA SER A 13 -16.91 -7.15 -42.56
C SER A 13 -15.60 -6.39 -42.37
N ILE A 14 -14.75 -6.33 -43.41
CA ILE A 14 -13.50 -5.56 -43.36
C ILE A 14 -13.79 -4.06 -43.25
N LEU A 15 -14.72 -3.56 -44.05
CA LEU A 15 -15.12 -2.14 -44.01
C LEU A 15 -15.68 -1.76 -42.65
N PHE A 16 -16.53 -2.60 -42.06
CA PHE A 16 -17.09 -2.43 -40.73
C PHE A 16 -16.00 -2.38 -39.64
N SER A 17 -15.00 -3.26 -39.70
CA SER A 17 -13.89 -3.30 -38.77
C SER A 17 -13.02 -2.04 -38.86
N ILE A 18 -12.78 -1.55 -40.09
CA ILE A 18 -12.06 -0.29 -40.31
C ILE A 18 -12.82 0.91 -39.74
N VAL A 19 -14.13 0.98 -39.99
CA VAL A 19 -14.98 2.06 -39.49
C VAL A 19 -15.00 2.07 -37.94
N ILE A 20 -15.18 0.90 -37.33
CA ILE A 20 -15.14 0.80 -35.85
C ILE A 20 -13.76 1.21 -35.33
N GLY A 21 -12.68 0.77 -35.96
CA GLY A 21 -11.31 1.16 -35.59
C GLY A 21 -11.10 2.67 -35.65
N LEU A 22 -11.57 3.31 -36.72
CA LEU A 22 -11.48 4.78 -36.88
C LEU A 22 -12.31 5.51 -35.82
N ILE A 23 -13.58 5.08 -35.58
CA ILE A 23 -14.45 5.68 -34.55
C ILE A 23 -13.83 5.55 -33.16
N THR A 24 -13.30 4.37 -32.84
CA THR A 24 -12.66 4.10 -31.56
C THR A 24 -11.41 4.97 -31.38
N THR A 25 -10.59 5.04 -32.40
CA THR A 25 -9.38 5.89 -32.41
C THR A 25 -9.74 7.37 -32.22
N LEU A 26 -10.73 7.86 -32.98
CA LEU A 26 -11.19 9.24 -32.87
C LEU A 26 -11.80 9.55 -31.49
N TYR A 27 -12.56 8.60 -30.91
CA TYR A 27 -13.07 8.72 -29.54
C TYR A 27 -11.93 8.86 -28.51
N PHE A 28 -10.89 8.04 -28.59
CA PHE A 28 -9.76 8.14 -27.67
C PHE A 28 -8.94 9.41 -27.87
N LEU A 29 -8.74 9.85 -29.11
CA LEU A 29 -8.05 11.10 -29.40
C LEU A 29 -8.84 12.31 -28.88
N THR A 30 -10.14 12.37 -29.10
CA THR A 30 -11.00 13.46 -28.60
C THR A 30 -11.08 13.45 -27.07
N LYS A 31 -11.22 12.28 -26.45
CA LYS A 31 -11.21 12.14 -24.99
C LYS A 31 -9.88 12.64 -24.40
N THR A 32 -8.76 12.28 -25.02
CA THR A 32 -7.42 12.73 -24.58
C THR A 32 -7.27 14.25 -24.76
N ALA A 33 -7.73 14.81 -25.88
CA ALA A 33 -7.71 16.24 -26.14
C ALA A 33 -8.58 17.01 -25.13
N ILE A 34 -9.78 16.51 -24.80
CA ILE A 34 -10.67 17.11 -23.79
C ILE A 34 -10.02 17.08 -22.40
N ILE A 35 -9.38 15.97 -22.03
CA ILE A 35 -8.65 15.87 -20.75
C ILE A 35 -7.51 16.90 -20.71
N ARG A 36 -6.72 17.02 -21.78
CA ARG A 36 -5.65 18.02 -21.87
C ARG A 36 -6.18 19.45 -21.80
N LEU A 37 -7.30 19.71 -22.48
CA LEU A 37 -7.95 21.05 -22.47
C LEU A 37 -8.51 21.37 -21.07
N LYS A 38 -9.17 20.41 -20.42
CA LYS A 38 -9.63 20.58 -19.03
C LYS A 38 -8.48 20.88 -18.08
N VAL A 39 -7.35 20.18 -18.22
CA VAL A 39 -6.15 20.42 -17.41
C VAL A 39 -5.60 21.83 -17.65
N LEU A 40 -5.57 22.30 -18.92
CA LEU A 40 -5.15 23.67 -19.25
C LEU A 40 -6.08 24.74 -18.67
N ILE A 41 -7.41 24.49 -18.71
CA ILE A 41 -8.42 25.41 -18.15
C ILE A 41 -8.39 25.39 -16.60
N TYR A 42 -8.14 24.22 -15.98
CA TYR A 42 -7.96 24.15 -14.52
C TYR A 42 -6.70 24.86 -14.05
N LYS A 43 -5.64 24.88 -14.87
CA LYS A 43 -4.40 25.61 -14.58
C LYS A 43 -4.63 27.12 -14.39
N ASP A 44 -5.65 27.66 -15.02
CA ASP A 44 -5.96 29.11 -14.95
C ASP A 44 -6.80 29.52 -13.71
N LYS A 45 -7.43 28.54 -13.02
CA LYS A 45 -8.25 28.80 -11.84
C LYS A 45 -7.53 28.64 -10.50
N THR A 46 -6.37 28.01 -10.47
CA THR A 46 -5.49 27.91 -9.30
C THR A 46 -4.27 28.80 -9.48
N LYS A 47 -4.47 30.11 -9.56
CA LYS A 47 -3.41 31.07 -9.24
C LYS A 47 -3.17 31.06 -7.73
N VAL A 48 -2.65 29.97 -7.21
CA VAL A 48 -1.78 30.01 -6.05
C VAL A 48 -0.49 30.66 -6.56
N ASN A 49 -0.05 31.74 -5.94
CA ASN A 49 1.23 32.40 -6.20
C ASN A 49 2.27 31.33 -6.59
N GLU A 50 2.92 31.50 -7.74
CA GLU A 50 3.99 30.63 -8.24
C GLU A 50 5.26 30.77 -7.36
N SER A 51 5.14 30.49 -6.07
CA SER A 51 6.28 30.13 -5.27
C SER A 51 6.56 28.66 -5.59
N LYS A 52 7.71 28.40 -6.21
CA LYS A 52 8.26 27.07 -6.45
C LYS A 52 7.95 26.15 -5.26
N ILE A 53 7.27 25.04 -5.52
CA ILE A 53 6.95 24.07 -4.48
C ILE A 53 8.19 23.20 -4.29
N ASP A 54 8.87 23.35 -3.17
CA ASP A 54 10.08 22.58 -2.89
C ASP A 54 9.74 21.12 -2.54
N PHE A 55 8.73 20.92 -1.68
CA PHE A 55 8.37 19.59 -1.18
C PHE A 55 6.91 19.27 -1.46
N VAL A 56 6.67 18.11 -2.06
CA VAL A 56 5.35 17.50 -2.20
C VAL A 56 5.35 16.15 -1.52
N PHE A 57 4.38 15.91 -0.63
CA PHE A 57 4.11 14.59 -0.08
C PHE A 57 2.86 14.03 -0.75
N TYR A 58 2.89 12.74 -1.08
CA TYR A 58 1.72 12.05 -1.61
C TYR A 58 1.39 10.83 -0.77
N SER A 59 0.19 10.82 -0.22
CA SER A 59 -0.43 9.69 0.48
C SER A 59 -1.53 9.08 -0.37
N GLU A 60 -1.45 7.77 -0.64
CA GLU A 60 -2.50 7.05 -1.37
C GLU A 60 -3.78 6.90 -0.55
N GLY A 61 -3.70 7.06 0.77
CA GLY A 61 -4.85 7.01 1.65
C GLY A 61 -4.52 7.24 3.12
N LYS A 62 -5.58 7.48 3.90
CA LYS A 62 -5.51 7.80 5.33
C LYS A 62 -4.77 6.76 6.19
N GLN A 63 -4.68 5.51 5.74
CA GLN A 63 -3.96 4.44 6.45
C GLN A 63 -2.46 4.72 6.57
N TYR A 64 -1.90 5.59 5.73
CA TYR A 64 -0.49 5.98 5.77
C TYR A 64 -0.22 7.23 6.62
N TRP A 65 -1.26 7.79 7.25
CA TRP A 65 -1.11 9.01 8.05
C TRP A 65 -0.05 8.85 9.17
N ASN A 66 -0.02 7.71 9.84
CA ASN A 66 0.98 7.45 10.89
C ASN A 66 2.43 7.45 10.39
N VAL A 67 2.66 7.26 9.07
CA VAL A 67 3.97 7.42 8.45
C VAL A 67 4.30 8.89 8.22
N PHE A 68 3.31 9.65 7.71
CA PHE A 68 3.52 11.04 7.33
C PHE A 68 3.41 12.04 8.49
N ALA A 69 2.59 11.76 9.51
CA ALA A 69 2.34 12.69 10.60
C ALA A 69 3.63 13.15 11.32
N PRO A 70 4.55 12.25 11.73
CA PRO A 70 5.80 12.68 12.36
C PRO A 70 6.66 13.56 11.44
N ILE A 71 6.68 13.24 10.15
CA ILE A 71 7.43 13.99 9.14
C ILE A 71 6.81 15.37 8.95
N CYS A 72 5.49 15.45 8.82
CA CYS A 72 4.75 16.70 8.73
C CYS A 72 5.00 17.58 9.97
N ASN A 73 4.93 17.00 11.17
CA ASN A 73 5.19 17.74 12.42
C ASN A 73 6.61 18.32 12.45
N GLU A 74 7.60 17.59 11.97
CA GLU A 74 8.98 18.11 11.94
C GLU A 74 9.16 19.20 10.88
N PHE A 75 8.52 19.07 9.70
CA PHE A 75 8.52 20.11 8.67
C PHE A 75 7.78 21.38 9.15
N GLU A 76 6.64 21.23 9.83
CA GLU A 76 5.91 22.34 10.43
C GLU A 76 6.74 23.09 11.47
N LYS A 77 7.36 22.35 12.40
CA LYS A 77 8.25 22.89 13.43
C LYS A 77 9.43 23.68 12.84
N ASN A 78 9.98 23.19 11.71
CA ASN A 78 11.09 23.84 11.01
C ASN A 78 10.63 24.91 10.00
N LYS A 79 9.32 25.21 9.93
CA LYS A 79 8.71 26.22 9.04
C LYS A 79 9.00 25.97 7.55
N VAL A 80 9.08 24.69 7.17
CA VAL A 80 9.32 24.28 5.79
C VAL A 80 7.97 24.06 5.10
N LYS A 81 7.78 24.72 3.96
CA LYS A 81 6.55 24.61 3.18
C LYS A 81 6.44 23.27 2.47
N VAL A 82 5.30 22.61 2.65
CA VAL A 82 4.97 21.34 2.02
C VAL A 82 3.58 21.42 1.38
N LEU A 83 3.43 20.83 0.22
CA LEU A 83 2.13 20.54 -0.36
C LEU A 83 1.82 19.06 -0.16
N PHE A 84 0.82 18.75 0.65
CA PHE A 84 0.41 17.39 0.95
C PHE A 84 -0.75 16.97 0.06
N TYR A 85 -0.51 16.07 -0.87
CA TYR A 85 -1.54 15.46 -1.71
C TYR A 85 -2.02 14.14 -1.11
N THR A 86 -3.33 13.95 -1.08
CA THR A 86 -3.94 12.69 -0.63
C THR A 86 -5.01 12.19 -1.59
N SER A 87 -5.17 10.87 -1.63
CA SER A 87 -6.26 10.19 -2.33
C SER A 87 -7.40 9.77 -1.38
N SER A 88 -7.43 10.27 -0.14
CA SER A 88 -8.51 10.05 0.83
C SER A 88 -9.20 11.37 1.17
N GLU A 89 -10.53 11.41 1.00
CA GLU A 89 -11.33 12.61 1.32
C GLU A 89 -11.38 12.89 2.83
N ASP A 90 -11.23 11.84 3.62
CA ASP A 90 -11.23 11.85 5.09
C ASP A 90 -9.84 11.63 5.68
N ASP A 91 -8.80 12.08 4.97
CA ASP A 91 -7.42 11.98 5.46
C ASP A 91 -7.24 12.85 6.72
N PRO A 92 -6.61 12.32 7.78
CA PRO A 92 -6.38 13.08 9.01
C PRO A 92 -5.57 14.36 8.84
N VAL A 93 -4.84 14.52 7.75
CA VAL A 93 -4.12 15.76 7.43
C VAL A 93 -5.06 16.97 7.38
N PHE A 94 -6.32 16.80 6.95
CA PHE A 94 -7.31 17.86 6.88
C PHE A 94 -7.79 18.35 8.26
N LEU A 95 -7.55 17.58 9.32
CA LEU A 95 -7.89 17.92 10.69
C LEU A 95 -6.75 18.62 11.43
N GLN A 96 -5.59 18.76 10.79
CA GLN A 96 -4.42 19.39 11.39
C GLN A 96 -4.44 20.91 11.15
N ASN A 97 -3.99 21.66 12.15
CA ASN A 97 -3.85 23.12 12.07
C ASN A 97 -2.40 23.49 11.73
N TYR A 98 -1.94 23.09 10.55
CA TYR A 98 -0.60 23.43 10.05
C TYR A 98 -0.59 24.82 9.40
N GLU A 99 0.46 25.58 9.62
CA GLU A 99 0.71 26.88 8.98
C GLU A 99 1.54 26.71 7.69
N TYR A 100 2.48 25.77 7.72
CA TYR A 100 3.45 25.55 6.62
C TYR A 100 3.09 24.37 5.72
N ILE A 101 2.11 23.56 6.07
CA ILE A 101 1.66 22.42 5.27
C ILE A 101 0.26 22.69 4.70
N SER A 102 0.18 22.78 3.38
CA SER A 102 -1.10 22.86 2.66
C SER A 102 -1.51 21.49 2.18
N SER A 103 -2.77 21.09 2.39
CA SER A 103 -3.28 19.78 1.99
C SER A 103 -4.36 19.85 0.93
N GLU A 104 -4.35 18.92 -0.03
CA GLU A 104 -5.32 18.85 -1.12
C GLU A 104 -5.71 17.40 -1.43
N TYR A 105 -7.01 17.14 -1.55
CA TYR A 105 -7.53 15.88 -2.09
C TYR A 105 -7.46 15.90 -3.62
N ILE A 106 -6.68 15.00 -4.22
CA ILE A 106 -6.43 14.98 -5.68
C ILE A 106 -7.22 13.89 -6.43
N GLY A 107 -8.10 13.17 -5.76
CA GLY A 107 -8.86 12.05 -6.31
C GLY A 107 -8.20 10.71 -6.06
N LYS A 108 -8.80 9.63 -6.60
CA LYS A 108 -8.33 8.24 -6.45
C LYS A 108 -7.89 7.66 -7.79
N GLY A 109 -6.94 6.73 -7.75
CA GLY A 109 -6.47 5.96 -8.91
C GLY A 109 -6.02 6.87 -10.06
N ASN A 110 -6.53 6.61 -11.26
CA ASN A 110 -6.12 7.34 -12.47
C ASN A 110 -6.29 8.86 -12.39
N LYS A 111 -7.26 9.37 -11.58
CA LYS A 111 -7.43 10.81 -11.40
C LYS A 111 -6.27 11.41 -10.63
N ALA A 112 -5.87 10.76 -9.54
CA ALA A 112 -4.71 11.17 -8.76
C ALA A 112 -3.41 11.06 -9.60
N PHE A 113 -3.22 9.95 -10.29
CA PHE A 113 -2.05 9.74 -11.14
C PHE A 113 -1.94 10.78 -12.26
N ALA A 114 -3.05 11.17 -12.89
CA ALA A 114 -3.04 12.26 -13.88
C ALA A 114 -2.54 13.59 -13.30
N ARG A 115 -2.86 13.89 -12.03
CA ARG A 115 -2.36 15.08 -11.33
C ARG A 115 -0.88 14.95 -11.01
N LEU A 116 -0.45 13.81 -10.48
CA LEU A 116 0.95 13.52 -10.12
C LEU A 116 1.87 13.48 -11.35
N ASN A 117 1.41 12.96 -12.48
CA ASN A 117 2.17 12.91 -13.73
C ASN A 117 2.50 14.31 -14.30
N MET A 118 1.81 15.34 -13.82
CA MET A 118 2.01 16.74 -14.20
C MET A 118 2.58 17.59 -13.06
N LEU A 119 2.97 16.96 -11.96
CA LEU A 119 3.52 17.62 -10.79
C LEU A 119 4.78 18.40 -11.13
N GLU A 120 4.97 19.55 -10.47
CA GLU A 120 6.19 20.35 -10.50
C GLU A 120 6.66 20.57 -9.06
N ALA A 121 7.83 20.02 -8.72
CA ALA A 121 8.38 20.08 -7.37
C ALA A 121 9.90 19.82 -7.39
N ASP A 122 10.60 20.23 -6.35
CA ASP A 122 11.97 19.79 -6.17
C ASP A 122 12.02 18.34 -5.69
N ILE A 123 11.27 18.01 -4.66
CA ILE A 123 11.21 16.66 -4.08
C ILE A 123 9.75 16.20 -3.98
N CYS A 124 9.48 14.98 -4.43
CA CYS A 124 8.21 14.29 -4.19
C CYS A 124 8.46 13.05 -3.33
N LEU A 125 7.94 13.07 -2.09
CA LEU A 125 7.97 11.94 -1.16
C LEU A 125 6.66 11.18 -1.20
N MET A 126 6.70 9.85 -1.34
CA MET A 126 5.50 9.01 -1.35
C MET A 126 5.73 7.61 -0.79
N THR A 127 4.64 6.97 -0.36
CA THR A 127 4.62 5.55 0.05
C THR A 127 4.14 4.61 -1.06
N THR A 128 3.66 5.16 -2.18
CA THR A 128 3.12 4.39 -3.31
C THR A 128 4.25 3.85 -4.17
N PRO A 129 4.42 2.52 -4.30
CA PRO A 129 5.42 1.93 -5.18
C PRO A 129 4.98 1.99 -6.65
N GLY A 130 5.87 1.55 -7.55
CA GLY A 130 5.54 1.39 -8.98
C GLY A 130 5.55 2.68 -9.78
N LEU A 131 6.31 3.68 -9.32
CA LEU A 131 6.58 4.89 -10.09
C LEU A 131 7.17 4.52 -11.45
N ASP A 132 6.59 5.07 -12.52
CA ASP A 132 6.96 4.86 -13.94
C ASP A 132 6.74 3.44 -14.50
N VAL A 133 6.21 2.52 -13.68
CA VAL A 133 5.90 1.15 -14.11
C VAL A 133 4.59 1.08 -14.90
N TYR A 134 3.50 1.62 -14.33
CA TYR A 134 2.17 1.58 -14.96
C TYR A 134 1.63 2.99 -15.25
N GLN A 135 0.50 3.37 -14.61
CA GLN A 135 -0.18 4.64 -14.84
C GLN A 135 0.46 5.81 -14.11
N LEU A 136 1.10 5.57 -12.97
CA LEU A 136 1.84 6.59 -12.24
C LEU A 136 3.20 6.83 -12.93
N LYS A 137 3.31 7.92 -13.68
CA LYS A 137 4.52 8.27 -14.42
C LYS A 137 5.33 9.31 -13.69
N ARG A 138 6.66 9.26 -13.88
CA ARG A 138 7.55 10.35 -13.43
C ARG A 138 7.22 11.64 -14.18
N SER A 139 6.91 12.70 -13.45
CA SER A 139 6.87 14.03 -14.05
C SER A 139 8.30 14.51 -14.35
N LYS A 140 8.53 15.03 -15.57
CA LYS A 140 9.82 15.63 -15.95
C LYS A 140 10.16 16.91 -15.17
N LYS A 141 9.18 17.44 -14.43
CA LYS A 141 9.29 18.67 -13.65
C LYS A 141 9.53 18.44 -12.17
N VAL A 142 9.57 17.16 -11.73
CA VAL A 142 10.02 16.78 -10.39
C VAL A 142 11.48 16.38 -10.47
N LYS A 143 12.32 17.02 -9.67
CA LYS A 143 13.76 16.79 -9.71
C LYS A 143 14.16 15.50 -9.02
N HIS A 144 13.49 15.15 -7.90
CA HIS A 144 13.83 14.01 -7.09
C HIS A 144 12.59 13.31 -6.53
N TYR A 145 12.47 12.01 -6.77
CA TYR A 145 11.43 11.17 -6.20
C TYR A 145 12.01 10.31 -5.08
N SER A 146 11.47 10.47 -3.88
CA SER A 146 11.83 9.68 -2.70
C SER A 146 10.68 8.76 -2.32
N HIS A 147 10.99 7.50 -2.04
CA HIS A 147 10.03 6.55 -1.47
C HIS A 147 10.32 6.36 0.02
N ILE A 148 9.28 6.40 0.84
CA ILE A 148 9.37 6.01 2.25
C ILE A 148 8.61 4.72 2.48
N LEU A 149 9.24 3.76 3.12
CA LEU A 149 8.61 2.50 3.48
C LEU A 149 7.57 2.73 4.58
N HIS A 150 6.42 2.08 4.44
CA HIS A 150 5.29 2.22 5.37
C HIS A 150 5.14 1.03 6.32
N ALA A 151 6.04 0.07 6.24
CA ALA A 151 6.08 -1.11 7.09
C ALA A 151 7.53 -1.54 7.30
N LEU A 152 7.75 -2.37 8.32
CA LEU A 152 9.05 -2.98 8.62
C LEU A 152 9.37 -4.16 7.71
N ASP A 153 8.52 -4.43 6.74
CA ASP A 153 8.70 -5.53 5.80
C ASP A 153 9.93 -5.32 4.91
N ASP A 154 10.31 -6.36 4.24
CA ASP A 154 11.39 -6.30 3.26
C ASP A 154 11.00 -5.38 2.09
N ALA A 155 11.91 -4.51 1.69
CA ALA A 155 11.68 -3.58 0.58
C ALA A 155 11.42 -4.28 -0.76
N THR A 156 11.81 -5.54 -0.88
CA THR A 156 11.61 -6.39 -2.05
C THR A 156 10.26 -7.13 -2.06
N SER A 157 9.42 -6.90 -1.05
CA SER A 157 8.05 -7.41 -1.00
C SER A 157 7.08 -6.65 -1.91
N TYR A 158 7.50 -5.57 -2.55
CA TYR A 158 6.71 -4.89 -3.56
C TYR A 158 6.60 -5.72 -4.86
N ARG A 159 5.55 -5.46 -5.65
CA ARG A 159 5.42 -6.02 -6.99
C ARG A 159 6.59 -5.60 -7.86
N LEU A 160 6.91 -6.41 -8.88
CA LEU A 160 8.04 -6.22 -9.79
C LEU A 160 8.21 -4.76 -10.21
N PHE A 161 9.45 -4.28 -10.08
CA PHE A 161 9.90 -2.92 -10.39
C PHE A 161 9.34 -1.84 -9.44
N GLY A 162 8.90 -2.25 -8.24
CA GLY A 162 8.23 -1.37 -7.30
C GLY A 162 9.01 -0.12 -6.93
N LEU A 163 10.33 -0.25 -6.77
CA LEU A 163 11.22 0.85 -6.38
C LEU A 163 12.20 1.30 -7.47
N ASP A 164 12.19 0.68 -8.65
CA ASP A 164 13.24 0.84 -9.66
C ASP A 164 13.46 2.27 -10.12
N TYR A 165 12.40 3.05 -10.21
CA TYR A 165 12.42 4.39 -10.78
C TYR A 165 12.41 5.52 -9.74
N PHE A 166 12.65 5.22 -8.47
CA PHE A 166 12.88 6.22 -7.43
C PHE A 166 14.34 6.65 -7.43
N ASP A 167 14.60 7.90 -7.02
CA ASP A 167 15.95 8.42 -6.88
C ASP A 167 16.53 8.09 -5.51
N SER A 168 15.68 8.03 -4.47
CA SER A 168 16.04 7.59 -3.13
C SER A 168 14.97 6.74 -2.48
N VAL A 169 15.39 5.91 -1.50
CA VAL A 169 14.50 5.13 -0.63
C VAL A 169 14.90 5.35 0.82
N LEU A 170 13.90 5.75 1.63
CA LEU A 170 14.03 5.92 3.06
C LEU A 170 13.68 4.60 3.74
N LEU A 171 14.68 3.98 4.35
CA LEU A 171 14.63 2.62 4.88
C LEU A 171 14.34 2.62 6.39
N SER A 172 13.63 1.59 6.83
CA SER A 172 13.41 1.34 8.25
C SER A 172 14.66 0.77 8.95
N GLY A 173 15.53 0.07 8.21
CA GLY A 173 16.76 -0.51 8.73
C GLY A 173 17.71 -0.97 7.62
N GLU A 174 18.97 -1.24 8.00
CA GLU A 174 20.04 -1.67 7.07
C GLU A 174 19.73 -3.01 6.38
N TYR A 175 18.95 -3.89 7.02
CA TYR A 175 18.56 -5.18 6.48
C TYR A 175 17.83 -5.08 5.12
N GLN A 176 17.23 -3.93 4.81
CA GLN A 176 16.52 -3.70 3.55
C GLN A 176 17.46 -3.31 2.39
N MET A 177 18.72 -2.95 2.66
CA MET A 177 19.64 -2.44 1.64
C MET A 177 20.08 -3.52 0.65
N ASN A 178 20.45 -4.70 1.15
CA ASN A 178 21.07 -5.73 0.33
C ASN A 178 20.16 -6.17 -0.83
N GLY A 179 18.87 -6.42 -0.56
CA GLY A 179 17.92 -6.79 -1.60
C GLY A 179 17.75 -5.72 -2.68
N ILE A 180 17.70 -4.43 -2.29
CA ILE A 180 17.62 -3.32 -3.25
C ILE A 180 18.90 -3.25 -4.10
N ARG A 181 20.07 -3.37 -3.49
CA ARG A 181 21.36 -3.33 -4.21
C ARG A 181 21.50 -4.50 -5.18
N GLU A 182 21.07 -5.70 -4.79
CA GLU A 182 21.07 -6.88 -5.67
C GLU A 182 20.14 -6.66 -6.87
N LEU A 183 18.92 -6.13 -6.67
CA LEU A 183 18.00 -5.82 -7.76
C LEU A 183 18.58 -4.76 -8.72
N GLU A 184 19.22 -3.73 -8.20
CA GLU A 184 19.87 -2.69 -9.03
C GLU A 184 20.95 -3.30 -9.93
N ASP A 185 21.81 -4.15 -9.36
CA ASP A 185 22.88 -4.81 -10.10
C ASP A 185 22.34 -5.83 -11.13
N LEU A 186 21.32 -6.63 -10.75
CA LEU A 186 20.66 -7.60 -11.65
C LEU A 186 19.97 -6.94 -12.84
N ARG A 187 19.32 -5.80 -12.60
CA ARG A 187 18.53 -5.08 -13.62
C ARG A 187 19.34 -4.03 -14.37
N GLY A 188 20.60 -3.78 -13.98
CA GLY A 188 21.47 -2.77 -14.60
C GLY A 188 20.90 -1.36 -14.50
N ILE A 189 20.19 -1.04 -13.41
CA ILE A 189 19.57 0.27 -13.21
C ILE A 189 20.47 1.17 -12.35
N LYS A 190 20.20 2.50 -12.41
CA LYS A 190 20.91 3.48 -11.60
C LYS A 190 20.75 3.18 -10.11
N LYS A 191 21.86 3.20 -9.36
CA LYS A 191 21.85 3.06 -7.91
C LYS A 191 21.14 4.25 -7.26
N LYS A 192 20.21 3.93 -6.37
CA LYS A 192 19.43 4.91 -5.59
C LYS A 192 20.22 5.37 -4.38
N GLU A 193 19.88 6.53 -3.86
CA GLU A 193 20.28 6.91 -2.51
C GLU A 193 19.47 6.09 -1.50
N LEU A 194 20.13 5.35 -0.61
CA LEU A 194 19.49 4.58 0.45
C LEU A 194 19.85 5.21 1.80
N CYS A 195 18.82 5.68 2.52
CA CYS A 195 18.99 6.33 3.81
C CYS A 195 18.21 5.55 4.88
N VAL A 196 18.90 5.08 5.92
CA VAL A 196 18.23 4.49 7.09
C VAL A 196 17.71 5.62 7.96
N VAL A 197 16.37 5.72 8.05
CA VAL A 197 15.67 6.77 8.81
C VAL A 197 14.86 6.21 9.98
N GLY A 198 14.78 4.87 10.10
CA GLY A 198 13.90 4.21 11.06
C GLY A 198 12.47 4.10 10.52
N CYS A 199 11.54 3.83 11.42
CA CYS A 199 10.13 3.62 11.10
C CYS A 199 9.24 4.61 11.87
N PRO A 200 8.90 5.79 11.29
CA PRO A 200 8.07 6.80 11.96
C PRO A 200 6.71 6.25 12.41
N TYR A 201 6.15 5.33 11.67
CA TYR A 201 4.91 4.63 12.03
C TYR A 201 5.00 3.93 13.39
N LEU A 202 6.11 3.22 13.67
CA LEU A 202 6.30 2.54 14.96
C LEU A 202 6.43 3.52 16.13
N ASP A 203 7.05 4.67 15.91
CA ASP A 203 7.16 5.70 16.95
C ASP A 203 5.78 6.19 17.39
N VAL A 204 4.88 6.42 16.41
CA VAL A 204 3.49 6.78 16.69
C VAL A 204 2.75 5.68 17.44
N LEU A 205 2.91 4.43 17.02
CA LEU A 205 2.27 3.31 17.69
C LEU A 205 2.81 3.09 19.11
N LYS A 206 4.12 3.25 19.32
CA LYS A 206 4.75 3.12 20.62
C LYS A 206 4.19 4.11 21.65
N GLU A 207 3.91 5.34 21.24
CA GLU A 207 3.25 6.30 22.11
C GLU A 207 1.82 5.85 22.46
N LYS A 208 1.06 5.37 21.50
CA LYS A 208 -0.31 4.86 21.72
C LYS A 208 -0.37 3.63 22.63
N VAL A 209 0.68 2.78 22.59
CA VAL A 209 0.75 1.56 23.44
C VAL A 209 0.83 1.89 24.92
N LYS A 210 1.41 3.03 25.31
CA LYS A 210 1.61 3.40 26.71
C LYS A 210 0.29 3.46 27.51
N ASP A 211 -0.80 3.79 26.84
CA ASP A 211 -2.12 3.96 27.43
C ASP A 211 -2.99 2.69 27.37
N LEU A 212 -2.46 1.60 26.79
CA LEU A 212 -3.22 0.36 26.61
C LEU A 212 -2.98 -0.64 27.76
N PRO A 213 -4.00 -1.44 28.13
CA PRO A 213 -3.84 -2.54 29.07
C PRO A 213 -2.79 -3.54 28.59
N GLN A 214 -1.83 -3.85 29.45
CA GLN A 214 -0.73 -4.77 29.13
C GLN A 214 -0.99 -6.23 29.54
N LYS A 215 -2.04 -6.48 30.31
CA LYS A 215 -2.32 -7.82 30.87
C LYS A 215 -3.80 -8.15 30.80
N ASN A 216 -4.09 -9.39 30.41
CA ASN A 216 -5.44 -9.94 30.39
C ASN A 216 -5.65 -10.87 31.59
N GLU A 217 -6.92 -11.05 31.99
CA GLU A 217 -7.31 -12.07 32.98
C GLU A 217 -7.34 -13.48 32.36
N VAL A 218 -7.69 -13.55 31.06
CA VAL A 218 -7.79 -14.82 30.31
C VAL A 218 -6.75 -14.78 29.19
N PHE A 219 -6.01 -15.87 29.02
CA PHE A 219 -5.02 -16.02 27.96
C PHE A 219 -5.66 -15.78 26.59
N THR A 220 -5.08 -14.90 25.80
CA THR A 220 -5.65 -14.41 24.55
C THR A 220 -4.76 -14.72 23.36
N VAL A 221 -5.31 -15.42 22.38
CA VAL A 221 -4.66 -15.75 21.10
C VAL A 221 -5.16 -14.82 20.01
N LEU A 222 -4.25 -14.16 19.31
CA LEU A 222 -4.56 -13.36 18.13
C LEU A 222 -4.20 -14.14 16.87
N VAL A 223 -5.19 -14.39 16.02
CA VAL A 223 -4.99 -14.93 14.66
C VAL A 223 -4.99 -13.75 13.69
N ALA A 224 -3.81 -13.40 13.19
CA ALA A 224 -3.60 -12.23 12.31
C ALA A 224 -2.98 -12.66 10.97
N PRO A 225 -3.78 -13.24 10.05
CA PRO A 225 -3.31 -13.75 8.77
C PRO A 225 -3.00 -12.65 7.76
N SER A 226 -2.16 -12.96 6.78
CA SER A 226 -2.19 -12.27 5.49
C SER A 226 -3.44 -12.68 4.69
N TRP A 227 -3.63 -12.08 3.52
CA TRP A 227 -4.76 -12.35 2.64
C TRP A 227 -4.36 -13.19 1.41
N GLY A 228 -5.36 -13.71 0.71
CA GLY A 228 -5.19 -14.51 -0.48
C GLY A 228 -5.20 -16.02 -0.20
N ALA A 229 -5.19 -16.83 -1.26
CA ALA A 229 -5.39 -18.28 -1.18
C ALA A 229 -4.33 -19.01 -0.32
N ILE A 230 -3.15 -18.42 -0.14
CA ILE A 230 -2.06 -18.97 0.65
C ILE A 230 -2.02 -18.47 2.10
N GLY A 231 -2.84 -17.47 2.46
CA GLY A 231 -2.99 -17.01 3.85
C GLY A 231 -3.53 -18.12 4.74
N ILE A 232 -3.08 -18.17 6.01
CA ILE A 232 -3.43 -19.27 6.92
C ILE A 232 -4.92 -19.42 7.12
N LEU A 233 -5.68 -18.32 7.11
CA LEU A 233 -7.12 -18.38 7.30
C LEU A 233 -7.83 -19.00 6.09
N SER A 234 -7.40 -18.64 4.87
CA SER A 234 -7.93 -19.23 3.64
C SER A 234 -7.52 -20.70 3.47
N LYS A 235 -6.28 -21.03 3.84
CA LYS A 235 -5.72 -22.37 3.66
C LYS A 235 -6.21 -23.37 4.70
N TYR A 236 -6.31 -22.94 5.96
CA TYR A 236 -6.60 -23.84 7.08
C TYR A 236 -7.96 -23.57 7.72
N GLY A 237 -8.48 -22.32 7.68
CA GLY A 237 -9.81 -21.95 8.15
C GLY A 237 -10.28 -22.67 9.41
N GLU A 238 -11.21 -23.63 9.24
CA GLU A 238 -11.76 -24.41 10.33
C GLU A 238 -10.70 -25.26 11.05
N LYS A 239 -9.72 -25.83 10.34
CA LYS A 239 -8.66 -26.64 10.96
C LYS A 239 -7.79 -25.81 11.92
N LEU A 240 -7.68 -24.52 11.67
CA LEU A 240 -6.98 -23.57 12.54
C LEU A 240 -7.88 -23.16 13.73
N LEU A 241 -9.13 -22.77 13.46
CA LEU A 241 -9.99 -22.16 14.47
C LEU A 241 -10.64 -23.18 15.40
N THR A 242 -11.02 -24.38 14.90
CA THR A 242 -11.72 -25.39 15.72
C THR A 242 -10.94 -25.75 17.00
N PRO A 243 -9.65 -26.14 16.95
CA PRO A 243 -8.92 -26.47 18.16
C PRO A 243 -8.73 -25.26 19.10
N LEU A 244 -8.72 -24.04 18.58
CA LEU A 244 -8.59 -22.84 19.41
C LEU A 244 -9.88 -22.55 20.17
N VAL A 245 -11.06 -22.65 19.55
CA VAL A 245 -12.34 -22.39 20.23
C VAL A 245 -12.74 -23.47 21.22
N GLU A 246 -12.10 -24.64 21.20
CA GLU A 246 -12.26 -25.71 22.19
C GLU A 246 -11.44 -25.46 23.46
N THR A 247 -10.60 -24.41 23.48
CA THR A 247 -9.88 -24.00 24.69
C THR A 247 -10.71 -23.04 25.54
N GLU A 248 -10.25 -22.78 26.77
CA GLU A 248 -10.78 -21.69 27.60
C GLU A 248 -10.17 -20.33 27.31
N TRP A 249 -9.38 -20.19 26.23
CA TRP A 249 -8.70 -18.97 25.84
C TRP A 249 -9.62 -18.02 25.07
N ASN A 250 -9.32 -16.74 25.13
CA ASN A 250 -9.92 -15.77 24.23
C ASN A 250 -9.25 -15.83 22.86
N ILE A 251 -10.04 -15.88 21.82
CA ILE A 251 -9.57 -15.93 20.44
C ILE A 251 -10.00 -14.66 19.73
N ILE A 252 -9.04 -13.88 19.24
CA ILE A 252 -9.29 -12.72 18.39
C ILE A 252 -8.84 -13.09 16.97
N VAL A 253 -9.76 -13.05 16.01
CA VAL A 253 -9.43 -13.22 14.60
C VAL A 253 -9.45 -11.85 13.96
N ARG A 254 -8.29 -11.41 13.45
CA ARG A 254 -8.14 -10.13 12.75
C ARG A 254 -7.74 -10.37 11.30
N PRO A 255 -8.70 -10.56 10.38
CA PRO A 255 -8.41 -10.74 8.97
C PRO A 255 -7.71 -9.51 8.39
N HIS A 256 -6.84 -9.72 7.41
CA HIS A 256 -6.24 -8.64 6.66
C HIS A 256 -7.32 -7.73 6.03
N PRO A 257 -7.16 -6.40 5.96
CA PRO A 257 -8.17 -5.50 5.39
C PRO A 257 -8.65 -5.91 3.98
N GLN A 258 -7.77 -6.40 3.12
CA GLN A 258 -8.11 -6.89 1.79
C GLN A 258 -9.02 -8.13 1.80
N SER A 259 -8.97 -8.96 2.84
CA SER A 259 -9.83 -10.15 2.97
C SER A 259 -11.31 -9.78 3.03
N LYS A 260 -11.67 -8.59 3.53
CA LYS A 260 -13.05 -8.10 3.54
C LYS A 260 -13.68 -8.10 2.15
N THR A 261 -12.90 -7.83 1.13
CA THR A 261 -13.34 -7.76 -0.28
C THR A 261 -13.00 -9.04 -1.03
N ALA A 262 -11.75 -9.48 -0.96
CA ALA A 262 -11.25 -10.60 -1.76
C ALA A 262 -11.74 -11.97 -1.26
N GLU A 263 -12.03 -12.10 0.04
CA GLU A 263 -12.33 -13.37 0.70
C GLU A 263 -13.64 -13.31 1.52
N SER A 264 -14.57 -12.43 1.13
CA SER A 264 -15.82 -12.15 1.86
C SER A 264 -16.65 -13.39 2.14
N ASP A 265 -16.75 -14.34 1.20
CA ASP A 265 -17.56 -15.55 1.33
C ASP A 265 -16.94 -16.55 2.30
N MET A 266 -15.61 -16.67 2.29
CA MET A 266 -14.88 -17.50 3.28
C MET A 266 -15.08 -16.93 4.69
N LEU A 267 -14.91 -15.61 4.85
CA LEU A 267 -15.12 -14.96 6.15
C LEU A 267 -16.56 -15.11 6.67
N LYS A 268 -17.58 -14.97 5.79
CA LYS A 268 -18.99 -15.19 6.16
C LYS A 268 -19.23 -16.62 6.65
N LYS A 269 -18.68 -17.63 5.96
CA LYS A 269 -18.81 -19.05 6.36
C LYS A 269 -18.20 -19.31 7.72
N LEU A 270 -16.97 -18.82 7.97
CA LEU A 270 -16.32 -18.99 9.26
C LEU A 270 -17.07 -18.27 10.39
N LYS A 271 -17.52 -17.05 10.15
CA LYS A 271 -18.33 -16.30 11.13
C LYS A 271 -19.63 -17.02 11.48
N GLU A 272 -20.36 -17.53 10.50
CA GLU A 272 -21.59 -18.24 10.74
C GLU A 272 -21.35 -19.54 11.51
N LYS A 273 -20.27 -20.26 11.19
CA LYS A 273 -19.90 -21.50 11.90
C LYS A 273 -19.61 -21.26 13.37
N TYR A 274 -18.86 -20.21 13.70
CA TYR A 274 -18.42 -19.94 15.07
C TYR A 274 -19.24 -18.88 15.80
N LYS A 275 -20.42 -18.53 15.32
CA LYS A 275 -21.26 -17.46 15.88
C LYS A 275 -21.73 -17.70 17.32
N THR A 276 -21.73 -18.96 17.76
CA THR A 276 -22.13 -19.38 19.13
C THR A 276 -20.95 -19.57 20.07
N ASN A 277 -19.71 -19.34 19.60
CA ASN A 277 -18.52 -19.45 20.43
C ASN A 277 -18.23 -18.12 21.10
N ASP A 278 -18.56 -17.96 22.37
CA ASP A 278 -18.42 -16.72 23.13
C ASP A 278 -16.96 -16.31 23.33
N ASN A 279 -16.03 -17.27 23.24
CA ASN A 279 -14.60 -17.04 23.37
C ASN A 279 -13.91 -16.61 22.04
N LEU A 280 -14.65 -16.52 20.90
CA LEU A 280 -14.11 -16.08 19.63
C LEU A 280 -14.70 -14.74 19.20
N SER A 281 -13.84 -13.77 18.93
CA SER A 281 -14.21 -12.45 18.46
C SER A 281 -13.52 -12.13 17.12
N TRP A 282 -14.16 -11.25 16.33
CA TRP A 282 -13.65 -10.81 15.04
C TRP A 282 -13.32 -9.32 15.10
N ASP A 283 -12.06 -8.97 14.87
CA ASP A 283 -11.62 -7.59 14.86
C ASP A 283 -11.49 -7.07 13.41
N TYR A 284 -12.18 -5.98 13.11
CA TYR A 284 -12.20 -5.29 11.83
C TYR A 284 -11.88 -3.79 11.95
N GLU A 285 -11.42 -3.38 13.12
CA GLU A 285 -11.05 -1.99 13.36
C GLU A 285 -9.91 -1.54 12.42
N SER A 286 -9.84 -0.27 12.12
CA SER A 286 -8.79 0.27 11.24
C SER A 286 -7.41 0.17 11.89
N GLU A 287 -7.33 0.40 13.21
CA GLU A 287 -6.10 0.28 13.98
C GLU A 287 -5.97 -1.12 14.58
N ASN A 288 -4.77 -1.72 14.48
CA ASN A 288 -4.49 -3.06 14.98
C ASN A 288 -4.02 -3.09 16.44
N ILE A 289 -3.62 -1.94 16.97
CA ILE A 289 -2.87 -1.84 18.22
C ILE A 289 -3.61 -2.42 19.43
N THR A 290 -4.95 -2.28 19.47
CA THR A 290 -5.77 -2.81 20.57
C THR A 290 -5.78 -4.34 20.59
N SER A 291 -5.90 -4.98 19.43
CA SER A 291 -5.85 -6.45 19.36
C SER A 291 -4.45 -6.99 19.60
N LEU A 292 -3.41 -6.28 19.12
CA LEU A 292 -2.02 -6.61 19.40
C LEU A 292 -1.73 -6.54 20.92
N SER A 293 -2.17 -5.47 21.58
CA SER A 293 -1.99 -5.27 23.02
C SER A 293 -2.64 -6.39 23.84
N LYS A 294 -3.88 -6.79 23.48
CA LYS A 294 -4.65 -7.84 24.16
C LYS A 294 -4.10 -9.24 23.95
N ALA A 295 -3.34 -9.50 22.90
CA ALA A 295 -2.83 -10.83 22.62
C ALA A 295 -1.68 -11.20 23.56
N ASP A 296 -1.69 -12.41 24.09
CA ASP A 296 -0.56 -13.02 24.79
C ASP A 296 0.34 -13.79 23.83
N ILE A 297 -0.25 -14.31 22.76
CA ILE A 297 0.46 -14.93 21.63
C ILE A 297 -0.25 -14.61 20.31
N MET A 298 0.52 -14.44 19.24
CA MET A 298 -0.01 -14.29 17.89
C MET A 298 0.22 -15.56 17.06
N ILE A 299 -0.75 -15.90 16.23
CA ILE A 299 -0.61 -16.90 15.16
C ILE A 299 -0.72 -16.16 13.84
N SER A 300 0.32 -16.22 13.02
CA SER A 300 0.37 -15.51 11.75
C SER A 300 1.13 -16.32 10.70
N ASP A 301 1.21 -15.78 9.52
CA ASP A 301 1.98 -16.28 8.38
C ASP A 301 2.99 -15.21 7.92
N PHE A 302 3.15 -14.99 6.62
CA PHE A 302 4.04 -13.96 6.07
C PHE A 302 3.52 -12.51 6.21
N SER A 303 2.56 -12.24 7.10
CA SER A 303 2.05 -10.90 7.36
C SER A 303 3.06 -10.03 8.12
N SER A 304 3.25 -8.80 7.65
CA SER A 304 4.17 -7.83 8.29
C SER A 304 3.75 -7.40 9.70
N VAL A 305 2.50 -7.69 10.11
CA VAL A 305 1.99 -7.39 11.46
C VAL A 305 2.78 -8.12 12.56
N ILE A 306 3.48 -9.20 12.23
CA ILE A 306 4.37 -9.91 13.16
C ILE A 306 5.43 -8.95 13.71
N PHE A 307 6.01 -8.12 12.86
CA PHE A 307 7.04 -7.16 13.28
C PHE A 307 6.46 -6.08 14.20
N ASP A 308 5.27 -5.55 13.90
CA ASP A 308 4.58 -4.63 14.80
C ASP A 308 4.37 -5.27 16.18
N TYR A 309 3.92 -6.54 16.21
CA TYR A 309 3.68 -7.26 17.44
C TYR A 309 4.96 -7.48 18.26
N CYS A 310 6.02 -7.95 17.62
CA CYS A 310 7.29 -8.20 18.29
C CYS A 310 7.94 -6.91 18.80
N PHE A 311 8.00 -5.87 17.97
CA PHE A 311 8.71 -4.65 18.33
C PHE A 311 7.96 -3.74 19.31
N LEU A 312 6.62 -3.81 19.33
CA LEU A 312 5.83 -2.99 20.24
C LEU A 312 5.57 -3.68 21.58
N PHE A 313 5.45 -5.02 21.59
CA PHE A 313 4.96 -5.74 22.78
C PHE A 313 5.95 -6.78 23.32
N ASP A 314 7.01 -7.12 22.59
CA ASP A 314 8.01 -8.13 22.99
C ASP A 314 7.34 -9.47 23.41
N LYS A 315 6.33 -9.89 22.63
CA LYS A 315 5.53 -11.10 22.88
C LYS A 315 5.77 -12.16 21.81
N PRO A 316 5.60 -13.47 22.17
CA PRO A 316 5.86 -14.57 21.25
C PRO A 316 4.80 -14.67 20.16
N PHE A 317 5.18 -15.25 19.03
CA PHE A 317 4.27 -15.58 17.93
C PHE A 317 4.56 -16.97 17.38
N LEU A 318 3.55 -17.57 16.78
CA LEU A 318 3.64 -18.81 15.99
C LEU A 318 3.59 -18.44 14.51
N TYR A 319 4.63 -18.81 13.79
CA TYR A 319 4.74 -18.60 12.37
C TYR A 319 4.31 -19.84 11.60
N CYS A 320 3.31 -19.70 10.73
CA CYS A 320 2.93 -20.75 9.79
C CYS A 320 3.68 -20.52 8.47
N ASN A 321 4.68 -21.37 8.22
CA ASN A 321 5.48 -21.32 6.99
C ASN A 321 4.68 -21.85 5.79
N ASN A 322 3.86 -21.00 5.21
CA ASN A 322 3.17 -21.27 3.96
C ASN A 322 4.12 -20.97 2.79
N GLU A 323 4.08 -21.78 1.74
CA GLU A 323 4.82 -21.48 0.52
C GLU A 323 4.31 -20.17 -0.09
N PHE A 324 5.18 -19.17 -0.14
CA PHE A 324 4.91 -17.87 -0.74
C PHE A 324 5.41 -17.87 -2.18
N ASP A 325 4.55 -17.46 -3.12
CA ASP A 325 4.96 -17.29 -4.52
C ASP A 325 5.63 -15.93 -4.71
N HIS A 326 6.94 -15.91 -4.79
CA HIS A 326 7.75 -14.70 -4.96
C HIS A 326 7.72 -14.13 -6.39
N ARG A 327 7.31 -14.91 -7.40
CA ARG A 327 7.41 -14.53 -8.82
C ARG A 327 6.73 -13.20 -9.19
N PRO A 328 5.61 -12.78 -8.57
CA PRO A 328 4.98 -11.48 -8.87
C PRO A 328 5.64 -10.29 -8.18
N TYR A 329 6.65 -10.53 -7.35
CA TYR A 329 7.28 -9.54 -6.48
C TYR A 329 8.76 -9.37 -6.81
N ASP A 330 9.35 -8.26 -6.41
CA ASP A 330 10.77 -7.98 -6.58
C ASP A 330 11.66 -9.07 -5.94
N SER A 331 11.19 -9.67 -4.84
CA SER A 331 11.85 -10.81 -4.19
C SER A 331 11.96 -12.05 -5.07
N GLY A 332 11.17 -12.16 -6.14
CA GLY A 332 11.26 -13.26 -7.08
C GLY A 332 12.51 -13.25 -7.98
N ASP A 333 13.13 -12.09 -8.15
CA ASP A 333 14.36 -11.90 -8.92
C ASP A 333 15.62 -12.15 -8.08
N LEU A 334 15.52 -12.14 -6.74
CA LEU A 334 16.66 -12.30 -5.84
C LEU A 334 17.20 -13.73 -5.82
N LYS A 335 18.51 -13.88 -5.66
CA LYS A 335 19.17 -15.18 -5.53
C LYS A 335 18.90 -15.84 -4.18
N GLU A 336 18.79 -15.02 -3.14
CA GLU A 336 18.49 -15.46 -1.79
C GLU A 336 17.13 -14.94 -1.36
N LEU A 337 16.46 -15.68 -0.47
CA LEU A 337 15.20 -15.23 0.09
C LEU A 337 15.39 -13.92 0.86
N PRO A 338 14.45 -12.97 0.76
CA PRO A 338 14.46 -11.78 1.57
C PRO A 338 14.60 -12.11 3.08
N TRP A 339 15.22 -11.21 3.82
CA TRP A 339 15.46 -11.34 5.26
C TRP A 339 14.26 -11.84 6.07
N LYS A 340 13.08 -11.31 5.81
CA LYS A 340 11.82 -11.75 6.42
C LYS A 340 11.60 -13.26 6.34
N PHE A 341 11.82 -13.83 5.16
CA PHE A 341 11.57 -15.27 4.94
C PHE A 341 12.70 -16.14 5.45
N SER A 342 13.93 -15.63 5.55
CA SER A 342 15.05 -16.37 6.14
C SER A 342 14.94 -16.42 7.65
N ILE A 343 14.71 -15.29 8.33
CA ILE A 343 14.54 -15.23 9.79
C ILE A 343 13.35 -16.07 10.26
N LEU A 344 12.19 -15.95 9.59
CA LEU A 344 10.99 -16.70 9.99
C LEU A 344 11.10 -18.21 9.75
N LYS A 345 12.13 -18.69 9.06
CA LYS A 345 12.42 -20.14 8.93
C LYS A 345 13.31 -20.69 10.04
N GLU A 346 14.04 -19.82 10.71
CA GLU A 346 14.97 -20.21 11.77
C GLU A 346 14.37 -20.18 13.17
N ILE A 347 13.16 -19.63 13.31
CA ILE A 347 12.38 -19.59 14.56
C ILE A 347 11.39 -20.75 14.61
#